data_337f4d0a3cf1831a90140e112f14e75b
#
_entry.id   337f4d0a3cf1831a90140e112f14e75b
#
_cell.length_a   1.000
_cell.length_b   1.000
_cell.length_c   1.000
_cell.angle_alpha   90.00
_cell.angle_beta   90.00
_cell.angle_gamma   90.00
#
_symmetry.space_group_name_H-M   'P 1'
#
loop_
_entity.id
_entity.type
_entity.pdbx_description
1 polymer ?
#
loop_
_entity_poly.entity_id
_entity_poly.type
_entity_poly.pdbx_seq_one_letter_code
_entity_poly.pdbx_strand_id
1 'polypeptide(L)'
;MGKTYERIDGRLRTFIEEQPVFFTATAPLSADGTVNLSPKGLKGSFAVLDDLTVAYLDFAGSNAETVAHLRENGRITLMWCAFQGPPNIVRVHGRGEPVFRDDPRFKELLGHFPGIDPWTHGLRAVVVVRAELIRDTCGYAVPYMAYEGERDLHGRRFAREDDASLDAYFTKKEHVATSLDGLPGLPLPLPPSSM
;
A
#
# COMPACT_ATOMS: atom_id res chain seq x y z
N MET A 1 -0.78 -1.76 27.93
CA MET A 1 -1.78 -2.67 27.33
C MET A 1 -2.30 -2.03 26.08
N GLY A 2 -2.48 -2.80 25.00
CA GLY A 2 -2.99 -2.29 23.72
C GLY A 2 -4.45 -1.88 23.85
N LYS A 3 -4.84 -0.85 23.09
CA LYS A 3 -6.20 -0.30 23.03
C LYS A 3 -6.82 -0.60 21.67
N THR A 4 -8.13 -0.88 21.67
CA THR A 4 -8.94 -0.96 20.45
C THR A 4 -9.66 0.36 20.26
N TYR A 5 -9.78 0.80 19.01
CA TYR A 5 -10.40 2.06 18.60
C TYR A 5 -11.56 1.77 17.65
N GLU A 6 -12.62 2.52 17.80
CA GLU A 6 -13.80 2.44 16.91
C GLU A 6 -13.58 3.17 15.58
N ARG A 7 -12.61 4.09 15.56
CA ARG A 7 -12.31 4.92 14.40
C ARG A 7 -10.88 5.44 14.43
N ILE A 8 -10.38 5.88 13.29
CA ILE A 8 -9.13 6.62 13.14
C ILE A 8 -9.41 8.08 13.55
N ASP A 9 -9.29 8.37 14.84
CA ASP A 9 -9.45 9.73 15.38
C ASP A 9 -8.25 10.63 15.02
N GLY A 10 -8.34 11.93 15.34
CA GLY A 10 -7.31 12.90 15.01
C GLY A 10 -5.90 12.51 15.51
N ARG A 11 -5.81 11.90 16.70
CA ARG A 11 -4.53 11.44 17.26
C ARG A 11 -3.94 10.26 16.50
N LEU A 12 -4.76 9.26 16.19
CA LEU A 12 -4.32 8.12 15.39
C LEU A 12 -3.97 8.54 13.97
N ARG A 13 -4.77 9.43 13.38
CA ARG A 13 -4.51 9.99 12.05
C ARG A 13 -3.15 10.67 12.00
N THR A 14 -2.87 11.59 12.93
CA THR A 14 -1.57 12.27 13.02
C THR A 14 -0.43 11.25 13.14
N PHE A 15 -0.56 10.27 14.04
CA PHE A 15 0.46 9.25 14.22
C PHE A 15 0.72 8.47 12.93
N ILE A 16 -0.32 8.02 12.23
CA ILE A 16 -0.22 7.23 10.99
C ILE A 16 0.42 8.05 9.87
N GLU A 17 -0.04 9.29 9.68
CA GLU A 17 0.43 10.18 8.60
C GLU A 17 1.87 10.68 8.80
N GLU A 18 2.37 10.68 10.03
CA GLU A 18 3.75 11.05 10.36
C GLU A 18 4.78 9.94 10.07
N GLN A 19 4.35 8.68 9.97
CA GLN A 19 5.32 7.60 9.76
C GLN A 19 5.80 7.56 8.30
N PRO A 20 7.14 7.53 8.08
CA PRO A 20 7.70 7.50 6.73
C PRO A 20 7.56 6.15 6.04
N VAL A 21 7.23 5.10 6.78
CA VAL A 21 7.06 3.74 6.29
C VAL A 21 5.94 3.04 7.03
N PHE A 22 5.17 2.23 6.32
CA PHE A 22 4.23 1.29 6.90
C PHE A 22 4.41 -0.09 6.26
N PHE A 23 3.82 -1.09 6.86
CA PHE A 23 3.89 -2.47 6.39
C PHE A 23 2.50 -2.96 6.00
N THR A 24 2.43 -3.72 4.91
CA THR A 24 1.22 -4.42 4.50
C THR A 24 1.43 -5.92 4.65
N ALA A 25 0.50 -6.60 5.30
CA ALA A 25 0.47 -8.05 5.36
C ALA A 25 -0.80 -8.56 4.70
N THR A 26 -0.65 -9.54 3.81
CA THR A 26 -1.75 -10.24 3.13
C THR A 26 -1.43 -11.72 3.03
N ALA A 27 -2.43 -12.56 2.83
CA ALA A 27 -2.23 -13.98 2.63
C ALA A 27 -3.29 -14.52 1.65
N PRO A 28 -2.98 -15.54 0.84
CA PRO A 28 -3.95 -16.21 0.01
C PRO A 28 -4.96 -17.00 0.86
N LEU A 29 -5.98 -17.55 0.23
CA LEU A 29 -6.94 -18.45 0.91
C LEU A 29 -6.35 -19.84 1.15
N SER A 30 -5.45 -20.28 0.28
CA SER A 30 -4.77 -21.56 0.46
C SER A 30 -4.01 -21.61 1.78
N ALA A 31 -4.18 -22.69 2.54
CA ALA A 31 -3.45 -22.89 3.80
C ALA A 31 -1.94 -23.07 3.59
N ASP A 32 -1.53 -23.55 2.41
CA ASP A 32 -0.13 -23.77 2.03
C ASP A 32 0.45 -22.58 1.25
N GLY A 33 -0.34 -21.51 1.05
CA GLY A 33 0.08 -20.36 0.28
C GLY A 33 1.02 -19.41 1.05
N THR A 34 1.78 -18.63 0.29
CA THR A 34 2.85 -17.78 0.80
C THR A 34 2.29 -16.50 1.43
N VAL A 35 2.61 -16.26 2.71
CA VAL A 35 2.24 -15.00 3.39
C VAL A 35 3.12 -13.86 2.88
N ASN A 36 2.49 -12.78 2.46
CA ASN A 36 3.16 -11.55 2.06
C ASN A 36 3.29 -10.58 3.22
N LEU A 37 4.48 -10.01 3.37
CA LEU A 37 4.76 -8.87 4.24
C LEU A 37 5.66 -7.88 3.47
N SER A 38 5.13 -6.70 3.16
CA SER A 38 5.81 -5.71 2.32
C SER A 38 5.90 -4.36 3.02
N PRO A 39 7.08 -3.73 3.11
CA PRO A 39 7.19 -2.32 3.47
C PRO A 39 6.63 -1.45 2.34
N LYS A 40 5.94 -0.39 2.71
CA LYS A 40 5.44 0.66 1.82
C LYS A 40 5.94 2.00 2.31
N GLY A 41 6.46 2.79 1.39
CA GLY A 41 7.02 4.11 1.66
C GLY A 41 6.68 5.07 0.54
N LEU A 42 7.48 6.10 0.40
CA LEU A 42 7.31 7.31 -0.39
C LEU A 42 6.29 8.26 0.27
N LYS A 43 6.82 9.36 0.79
CA LYS A 43 6.01 10.38 1.44
C LYS A 43 4.92 10.90 0.50
N GLY A 44 3.70 10.97 1.01
CA GLY A 44 2.53 11.37 0.23
C GLY A 44 1.83 10.24 -0.52
N SER A 45 2.32 8.99 -0.42
CA SER A 45 1.66 7.82 -1.04
C SER A 45 0.58 7.17 -0.19
N PHE A 46 0.31 7.68 1.01
CA PHE A 46 -0.69 7.19 1.95
C PHE A 46 -1.67 8.31 2.32
N ALA A 47 -2.95 7.99 2.51
CA ALA A 47 -3.99 8.91 2.94
C ALA A 47 -5.02 8.25 3.85
N VAL A 48 -5.55 9.01 4.82
CA VAL A 48 -6.74 8.66 5.59
C VAL A 48 -7.92 9.33 4.92
N LEU A 49 -8.82 8.56 4.33
CA LEU A 49 -9.97 9.07 3.58
C LEU A 49 -11.12 9.49 4.50
N ASP A 50 -11.39 8.65 5.51
CA ASP A 50 -12.39 8.89 6.55
C ASP A 50 -12.03 8.14 7.84
N ASP A 51 -12.94 8.14 8.81
CA ASP A 51 -12.75 7.52 10.14
C ASP A 51 -12.45 6.00 10.11
N LEU A 52 -12.83 5.31 9.02
CA LEU A 52 -12.67 3.86 8.87
C LEU A 52 -12.00 3.45 7.56
N THR A 53 -11.62 4.40 6.73
CA THR A 53 -11.09 4.11 5.40
C THR A 53 -9.74 4.80 5.19
N VAL A 54 -8.78 4.02 4.77
CA VAL A 54 -7.46 4.50 4.38
C VAL A 54 -7.15 4.06 2.96
N ALA A 55 -6.24 4.76 2.29
CA ALA A 55 -5.79 4.36 0.98
C ALA A 55 -4.29 4.60 0.80
N TYR A 56 -3.69 3.87 -0.13
CA TYR A 56 -2.31 4.11 -0.53
C TYR A 56 -2.10 3.83 -2.03
N LEU A 57 -1.09 4.47 -2.59
CA LEU A 57 -0.69 4.27 -3.97
C LEU A 57 0.16 2.99 -4.07
N ASP A 58 -0.25 2.08 -4.97
CA ASP A 58 0.50 0.88 -5.29
C ASP A 58 1.30 1.11 -6.57
N PHE A 59 2.60 1.09 -6.45
CA PHE A 59 3.54 1.39 -7.53
C PHE A 59 4.11 0.14 -8.19
N ALA A 60 4.65 0.31 -9.39
CA ALA A 60 5.41 -0.71 -10.07
C ALA A 60 6.52 -1.27 -9.17
N GLY A 61 6.65 -2.57 -9.14
CA GLY A 61 7.60 -3.27 -8.29
C GLY A 61 7.84 -4.69 -8.78
N SER A 62 8.63 -5.44 -8.05
CA SER A 62 9.03 -6.79 -8.45
C SER A 62 8.01 -7.87 -8.16
N ASN A 63 6.93 -7.56 -7.42
CA ASN A 63 5.93 -8.54 -6.99
C ASN A 63 4.51 -7.98 -7.09
N ALA A 64 3.52 -8.87 -7.20
CA ALA A 64 2.09 -8.54 -7.20
C ALA A 64 1.32 -9.18 -6.02
N GLU A 65 2.03 -9.67 -4.99
CA GLU A 65 1.44 -10.43 -3.87
C GLU A 65 0.25 -9.72 -3.23
N THR A 66 0.45 -8.46 -2.82
CA THR A 66 -0.62 -7.68 -2.15
C THR A 66 -1.86 -7.60 -3.02
N VAL A 67 -1.68 -7.20 -4.30
CA VAL A 67 -2.80 -7.01 -5.23
C VAL A 67 -3.49 -8.34 -5.54
N ALA A 68 -2.72 -9.41 -5.74
CA ALA A 68 -3.26 -10.75 -6.01
C ALA A 68 -4.11 -11.28 -4.84
N HIS A 69 -3.59 -11.19 -3.60
CA HIS A 69 -4.32 -11.61 -2.40
C HIS A 69 -5.58 -10.77 -2.15
N LEU A 70 -5.50 -9.44 -2.40
CA LEU A 70 -6.65 -8.56 -2.25
C LEU A 70 -7.75 -8.90 -3.27
N ARG A 71 -7.38 -9.22 -4.51
CA ARG A 71 -8.36 -9.66 -5.53
C ARG A 71 -8.99 -11.00 -5.20
N GLU A 72 -8.25 -11.89 -4.56
CA GLU A 72 -8.78 -13.21 -4.17
C GLU A 72 -9.71 -13.11 -2.96
N ASN A 73 -9.30 -12.38 -1.90
CA ASN A 73 -10.01 -12.47 -0.62
C ASN A 73 -10.12 -11.17 0.18
N GLY A 74 -9.44 -10.09 -0.22
CA GLY A 74 -9.50 -8.77 0.40
C GLY A 74 -8.87 -8.63 1.78
N ARG A 75 -8.36 -9.69 2.42
CA ARG A 75 -7.80 -9.61 3.77
C ARG A 75 -6.48 -8.87 3.79
N ILE A 76 -6.37 -7.85 4.66
CA ILE A 76 -5.17 -7.04 4.80
C ILE A 76 -4.98 -6.57 6.23
N THR A 77 -3.72 -6.44 6.63
CA THR A 77 -3.31 -5.71 7.82
C THR A 77 -2.30 -4.66 7.43
N LEU A 78 -2.55 -3.42 7.83
CA LEU A 78 -1.57 -2.34 7.77
C LEU A 78 -0.97 -2.14 9.17
N MET A 79 0.34 -1.85 9.24
CA MET A 79 1.04 -1.64 10.50
C MET A 79 2.00 -0.46 10.40
N TRP A 80 1.94 0.43 11.39
CA TRP A 80 2.89 1.53 11.58
C TRP A 80 3.60 1.36 12.92
N CYS A 81 4.89 1.68 12.94
CA CYS A 81 5.72 1.65 14.14
C CYS A 81 6.28 3.04 14.41
N ALA A 82 6.28 3.45 15.68
CA ALA A 82 7.01 4.64 16.11
C ALA A 82 8.52 4.33 16.15
N PHE A 83 9.25 4.80 15.15
CA PHE A 83 10.72 4.75 15.14
C PHE A 83 11.34 5.94 15.87
N GLN A 84 10.54 6.95 16.20
CA GLN A 84 10.93 8.14 16.97
C GLN A 84 9.83 8.48 17.98
N GLY A 85 10.18 9.23 19.01
CA GLY A 85 9.22 9.64 20.05
C GLY A 85 8.74 8.49 20.95
N PRO A 86 7.55 8.61 21.53
CA PRO A 86 6.99 7.57 22.40
C PRO A 86 6.71 6.28 21.65
N PRO A 87 7.05 5.09 22.25
CA PRO A 87 6.88 3.82 21.59
C PRO A 87 5.40 3.51 21.34
N ASN A 88 5.07 3.18 20.11
CA ASN A 88 3.73 2.77 19.71
C ASN A 88 3.76 1.92 18.44
N ILE A 89 2.85 0.98 18.33
CA ILE A 89 2.56 0.25 17.09
C ILE A 89 1.06 0.34 16.86
N VAL A 90 0.65 0.87 15.70
CA VAL A 90 -0.76 0.89 15.28
C VAL A 90 -0.97 -0.15 14.20
N ARG A 91 -2.07 -0.89 14.28
CA ARG A 91 -2.51 -1.82 13.24
C ARG A 91 -3.95 -1.53 12.84
N VAL A 92 -4.17 -1.57 11.53
CA VAL A 92 -5.50 -1.58 10.92
C VAL A 92 -5.66 -2.92 10.22
N HIS A 93 -6.55 -3.75 10.75
CA HIS A 93 -6.98 -4.99 10.13
C HIS A 93 -8.29 -4.71 9.38
N GLY A 94 -8.44 -5.22 8.16
CA GLY A 94 -9.66 -4.95 7.39
C GLY A 94 -9.71 -5.63 6.05
N ARG A 95 -10.53 -5.03 5.17
CA ARG A 95 -10.70 -5.44 3.78
C ARG A 95 -10.12 -4.39 2.85
N GLY A 96 -9.25 -4.84 1.98
CA GLY A 96 -8.64 -4.02 0.95
C GLY A 96 -9.09 -4.42 -0.44
N GLU A 97 -9.16 -3.46 -1.33
CA GLU A 97 -9.37 -3.67 -2.76
C GLU A 97 -8.37 -2.83 -3.57
N PRO A 98 -7.78 -3.37 -4.63
CA PRO A 98 -7.05 -2.58 -5.60
C PRO A 98 -8.02 -1.92 -6.57
N VAL A 99 -8.02 -0.59 -6.63
CA VAL A 99 -8.77 0.21 -7.58
C VAL A 99 -7.84 0.55 -8.73
N PHE A 100 -8.07 -0.05 -9.91
CA PHE A 100 -7.26 0.16 -11.11
C PHE A 100 -7.72 1.39 -11.89
N ARG A 101 -6.95 1.80 -12.89
CA ARG A 101 -7.11 3.03 -13.66
C ARG A 101 -8.44 3.14 -14.43
N ASP A 102 -9.07 2.00 -14.76
CA ASP A 102 -10.37 1.92 -15.45
C ASP A 102 -11.58 1.98 -14.50
N ASP A 103 -11.35 1.95 -13.19
CA ASP A 103 -12.43 2.14 -12.20
C ASP A 103 -12.85 3.61 -12.15
N PRO A 104 -14.15 3.92 -12.20
CA PRO A 104 -14.66 5.31 -12.12
C PRO A 104 -14.19 6.09 -10.89
N ARG A 105 -13.89 5.42 -9.77
CA ARG A 105 -13.41 6.02 -8.51
C ARG A 105 -11.94 6.44 -8.57
N PHE A 106 -11.17 5.91 -9.52
CA PHE A 106 -9.71 6.06 -9.54
C PHE A 106 -9.27 7.52 -9.52
N LYS A 107 -9.87 8.35 -10.38
CA LYS A 107 -9.52 9.77 -10.49
C LYS A 107 -9.83 10.57 -9.23
N GLU A 108 -10.98 10.30 -8.59
CA GLU A 108 -11.35 10.91 -7.32
C GLU A 108 -10.36 10.52 -6.22
N LEU A 109 -10.02 9.22 -6.15
CA LEU A 109 -9.06 8.69 -5.17
C LEU A 109 -7.68 9.34 -5.31
N LEU A 110 -7.19 9.60 -6.53
CA LEU A 110 -5.91 10.29 -6.73
C LEU A 110 -5.87 11.69 -6.12
N GLY A 111 -7.00 12.38 -6.04
CA GLY A 111 -7.11 13.69 -5.40
C GLY A 111 -6.72 13.72 -3.92
N HIS A 112 -6.68 12.56 -3.24
CA HIS A 112 -6.25 12.44 -1.84
C HIS A 112 -4.71 12.38 -1.66
N PHE A 113 -3.92 12.39 -2.75
CA PHE A 113 -2.46 12.26 -2.71
C PHE A 113 -1.73 13.48 -3.33
N PRO A 114 -1.97 14.72 -2.84
CA PRO A 114 -1.41 15.92 -3.48
C PRO A 114 0.11 16.06 -3.29
N GLY A 115 0.71 15.28 -2.40
CA GLY A 115 2.13 15.35 -2.02
C GLY A 115 3.08 14.57 -2.92
N ILE A 116 2.56 13.84 -3.91
CA ILE A 116 3.37 12.99 -4.79
C ILE A 116 2.79 13.00 -6.21
N ASP A 117 3.67 13.01 -7.22
CA ASP A 117 3.26 12.67 -8.59
C ASP A 117 3.29 11.14 -8.76
N PRO A 118 2.13 10.47 -8.81
CA PRO A 118 2.08 9.02 -8.82
C PRO A 118 2.62 8.41 -10.12
N TRP A 119 2.59 9.16 -11.22
CA TRP A 119 2.99 8.66 -12.53
C TRP A 119 4.50 8.48 -12.66
N THR A 120 5.29 9.32 -11.97
CA THR A 120 6.75 9.19 -11.95
C THR A 120 7.23 7.91 -11.27
N HIS A 121 6.33 7.18 -10.60
CA HIS A 121 6.63 5.93 -9.90
C HIS A 121 5.94 4.71 -10.53
N GLY A 122 5.34 4.84 -11.71
CA GLY A 122 4.66 3.74 -12.39
C GLY A 122 3.46 3.23 -11.57
N LEU A 123 2.51 4.12 -11.31
CA LEU A 123 1.29 3.77 -10.57
C LEU A 123 0.54 2.61 -11.22
N ARG A 124 0.20 1.59 -10.45
CA ARG A 124 -0.59 0.44 -10.86
C ARG A 124 -2.05 0.56 -10.42
N ALA A 125 -2.25 0.87 -9.14
CA ALA A 125 -3.56 0.94 -8.52
C ALA A 125 -3.56 1.88 -7.30
N VAL A 126 -4.73 2.29 -6.87
CA VAL A 126 -4.95 2.80 -5.52
C VAL A 126 -5.51 1.65 -4.69
N VAL A 127 -4.85 1.28 -3.61
CA VAL A 127 -5.38 0.28 -2.69
C VAL A 127 -6.20 0.99 -1.63
N VAL A 128 -7.50 0.69 -1.58
CA VAL A 128 -8.43 1.22 -0.57
C VAL A 128 -8.65 0.16 0.48
N VAL A 129 -8.54 0.52 1.76
CA VAL A 129 -8.67 -0.41 2.89
C VAL A 129 -9.73 0.10 3.85
N ARG A 130 -10.80 -0.67 4.03
CA ARG A 130 -11.80 -0.44 5.05
C ARG A 130 -11.42 -1.19 6.33
N ALA A 131 -11.26 -0.44 7.42
CA ALA A 131 -10.94 -0.98 8.73
C ALA A 131 -12.11 -1.79 9.33
N GLU A 132 -11.78 -2.97 9.85
CA GLU A 132 -12.69 -3.82 10.65
C GLU A 132 -12.24 -3.84 12.12
N LEU A 133 -10.94 -3.69 12.37
CA LEU A 133 -10.35 -3.63 13.69
C LEU A 133 -9.15 -2.69 13.69
N ILE A 134 -9.17 -1.68 14.56
CA ILE A 134 -8.07 -0.73 14.74
C ILE A 134 -7.51 -0.93 16.15
N ARG A 135 -6.21 -1.20 16.26
CA ARG A 135 -5.55 -1.43 17.55
C ARG A 135 -4.20 -0.76 17.63
N ASP A 136 -3.88 -0.26 18.81
CA ASP A 136 -2.49 -0.01 19.18
C ASP A 136 -1.92 -1.09 20.10
N THR A 137 -0.61 -1.16 20.16
CA THR A 137 0.13 -1.97 21.12
C THR A 137 1.41 -1.25 21.49
N CYS A 138 1.98 -1.58 22.66
CA CYS A 138 3.28 -1.03 23.05
C CYS A 138 4.34 -1.41 22.00
N GLY A 139 5.18 -0.44 21.64
CA GLY A 139 6.30 -0.62 20.72
C GLY A 139 7.65 -0.70 21.45
N TYR A 140 7.70 -1.19 22.69
CA TYR A 140 8.92 -1.12 23.53
C TYR A 140 10.15 -1.78 22.92
N ALA A 141 9.96 -2.78 22.07
CA ALA A 141 11.06 -3.45 21.37
C ALA A 141 11.36 -2.86 19.98
N VAL A 142 10.59 -1.86 19.54
CA VAL A 142 10.89 -1.15 18.28
C VAL A 142 12.07 -0.21 18.53
N PRO A 143 13.19 -0.35 17.80
CA PRO A 143 14.36 0.48 18.02
C PRO A 143 14.13 1.90 17.55
N TYR A 144 14.89 2.85 18.08
CA TYR A 144 14.99 4.18 17.49
C TYR A 144 15.71 4.12 16.14
N MET A 145 15.12 4.77 15.13
CA MET A 145 15.71 4.91 13.80
C MET A 145 15.53 6.34 13.30
N ALA A 146 16.61 6.93 12.81
CA ALA A 146 16.54 8.27 12.20
C ALA A 146 16.07 8.15 10.75
N TYR A 147 15.09 8.98 10.38
CA TYR A 147 14.70 9.13 9.00
C TYR A 147 15.67 10.12 8.32
N GLU A 148 16.45 9.64 7.36
CA GLU A 148 17.44 10.44 6.63
C GLU A 148 16.88 11.02 5.32
N GLY A 149 15.82 10.41 4.76
CA GLY A 149 15.18 10.85 3.53
C GLY A 149 14.65 9.71 2.67
N GLU A 150 13.99 10.08 1.58
CA GLU A 150 13.47 9.14 0.58
C GLU A 150 14.59 8.63 -0.34
N ARG A 151 14.41 7.39 -0.82
CA ARG A 151 15.24 6.85 -1.91
C ARG A 151 14.68 7.31 -3.24
N ASP A 152 15.52 7.90 -4.09
CA ASP A 152 15.15 8.37 -5.43
C ASP A 152 15.21 7.28 -6.53
N LEU A 153 15.68 6.09 -6.18
CA LEU A 153 15.87 4.96 -7.13
C LEU A 153 14.59 4.57 -7.86
N HIS A 154 13.47 4.52 -7.14
CA HIS A 154 12.19 4.13 -7.71
C HIS A 154 11.71 5.15 -8.74
N GLY A 155 11.70 6.45 -8.39
CA GLY A 155 11.35 7.52 -9.31
C GLY A 155 12.27 7.56 -10.52
N ARG A 156 13.59 7.46 -10.33
CA ARG A 156 14.55 7.42 -11.45
C ARG A 156 14.32 6.23 -12.39
N ARG A 157 13.86 5.09 -11.86
CA ARG A 157 13.59 3.89 -12.68
C ARG A 157 12.34 4.03 -13.53
N PHE A 158 11.28 4.65 -13.00
CA PHE A 158 9.96 4.64 -13.62
C PHE A 158 9.54 5.99 -14.22
N ALA A 159 10.20 7.10 -13.89
CA ALA A 159 9.82 8.45 -14.36
C ALA A 159 9.82 8.64 -15.89
N ARG A 160 10.45 7.74 -16.64
CA ARG A 160 10.55 7.79 -18.10
C ARG A 160 9.76 6.68 -18.81
N GLU A 161 9.07 5.84 -18.05
CA GLU A 161 8.26 4.76 -18.60
C GLU A 161 6.88 5.32 -19.02
N ASP A 162 6.46 5.00 -20.22
CA ASP A 162 5.08 5.19 -20.68
C ASP A 162 4.25 3.91 -20.44
N ASP A 163 2.96 3.96 -20.74
CA ASP A 163 2.06 2.82 -20.53
C ASP A 163 2.52 1.57 -21.29
N ALA A 164 3.04 1.73 -22.52
CA ALA A 164 3.49 0.61 -23.34
C ALA A 164 4.74 -0.07 -22.76
N SER A 165 5.68 0.72 -22.24
CA SER A 165 6.89 0.19 -21.60
C SER A 165 6.60 -0.44 -20.23
N LEU A 166 5.64 0.09 -19.47
CA LEU A 166 5.15 -0.52 -18.24
C LEU A 166 4.44 -1.85 -18.51
N ASP A 167 3.56 -1.92 -19.51
CA ASP A 167 2.89 -3.14 -19.94
C ASP A 167 3.92 -4.21 -20.35
N ALA A 168 4.92 -3.81 -21.15
CA ALA A 168 6.01 -4.70 -21.54
C ALA A 168 6.83 -5.21 -20.35
N TYR A 169 7.05 -4.35 -19.34
CA TYR A 169 7.73 -4.73 -18.10
C TYR A 169 6.94 -5.78 -17.32
N PHE A 170 5.64 -5.58 -17.15
CA PHE A 170 4.78 -6.51 -16.41
C PHE A 170 4.53 -7.81 -17.18
N THR A 171 4.46 -7.77 -18.50
CA THR A 171 4.24 -8.97 -19.35
C THR A 171 5.50 -9.85 -19.45
N LYS A 172 6.68 -9.25 -19.51
CA LYS A 172 7.95 -10.00 -19.64
C LYS A 172 8.36 -10.79 -18.39
N LYS A 173 7.82 -10.41 -17.23
CA LYS A 173 8.19 -10.99 -15.95
C LYS A 173 6.92 -11.44 -15.23
N GLU A 174 6.51 -12.68 -15.43
CA GLU A 174 5.30 -13.27 -14.87
C GLU A 174 5.13 -12.97 -13.37
N HIS A 175 6.21 -13.10 -12.58
CA HIS A 175 6.20 -12.81 -11.14
C HIS A 175 5.91 -11.34 -10.77
N VAL A 176 5.92 -10.43 -11.73
CA VAL A 176 5.60 -9.01 -11.49
C VAL A 176 4.09 -8.74 -11.59
N ALA A 177 3.38 -9.60 -12.30
CA ALA A 177 1.94 -9.50 -12.51
C ALA A 177 1.13 -10.56 -11.73
N THR A 178 1.80 -11.62 -11.27
CA THR A 178 1.19 -12.70 -10.47
C THR A 178 1.84 -12.80 -9.09
N SER A 179 1.20 -13.48 -8.14
CA SER A 179 1.84 -13.86 -6.88
C SER A 179 2.80 -15.03 -7.06
N LEU A 180 3.62 -15.31 -6.05
CA LEU A 180 4.47 -16.51 -5.99
C LEU A 180 3.64 -17.80 -6.10
N ASP A 181 2.40 -17.78 -5.62
CA ASP A 181 1.46 -18.90 -5.67
C ASP A 181 0.65 -18.93 -6.98
N GLY A 182 1.00 -18.09 -7.98
CA GLY A 182 0.37 -18.04 -9.30
C GLY A 182 -0.98 -17.31 -9.35
N LEU A 183 -1.39 -16.61 -8.28
CA LEU A 183 -2.63 -15.82 -8.30
C LEU A 183 -2.49 -14.59 -9.18
N PRO A 184 -3.50 -14.26 -10.01
CA PRO A 184 -3.45 -13.08 -10.88
C PRO A 184 -3.52 -11.78 -10.06
N GLY A 185 -2.49 -10.95 -10.15
CA GLY A 185 -2.39 -9.65 -9.51
C GLY A 185 -2.89 -8.52 -10.43
N LEU A 186 -2.22 -8.27 -11.53
CA LEU A 186 -2.52 -7.13 -12.40
C LEU A 186 -3.47 -7.52 -13.55
N PRO A 187 -4.41 -6.64 -13.93
CA PRO A 187 -5.08 -6.72 -15.22
C PRO A 187 -4.07 -6.33 -16.31
N LEU A 188 -3.76 -7.24 -17.22
CA LEU A 188 -2.88 -6.94 -18.34
C LEU A 188 -3.64 -7.00 -19.66
N PRO A 189 -3.48 -6.01 -20.57
CA PRO A 189 -2.68 -4.79 -20.38
C PRO A 189 -3.25 -3.90 -19.27
N LEU A 190 -2.39 -3.09 -18.66
CA LEU A 190 -2.86 -2.08 -17.71
C LEU A 190 -3.74 -1.06 -18.42
N PRO A 191 -4.84 -0.60 -17.80
CA PRO A 191 -5.62 0.51 -18.35
C PRO A 191 -4.73 1.75 -18.56
N PRO A 192 -4.96 2.55 -19.64
CA PRO A 192 -4.12 3.71 -19.96
C PRO A 192 -4.04 4.74 -18.84
N SER A 193 -2.88 5.41 -18.70
CA SER A 193 -2.67 6.49 -17.72
C SER A 193 -3.30 7.82 -18.15
N SER A 194 -3.61 7.96 -19.43
CA SER A 194 -4.22 9.16 -19.99
C SER A 194 -5.71 9.23 -19.62
N MET A 195 -6.01 9.96 -18.55
CA MET A 195 -7.34 10.45 -18.21
C MET A 195 -7.34 11.96 -18.04
#